data_0a94dd70bb998c695c6099a90930a184
#
_entry.id   0a94dd70bb998c695c6099a90930a184
#
_cell.length_a   1.000
_cell.length_b   1.000
_cell.length_c   1.000
_cell.angle_alpha   90.00
_cell.angle_beta   90.00
_cell.angle_gamma   90.00
#
_symmetry.space_group_name_H-M   'P 1'
#
loop_
_entity.id
_entity.type
_entity.pdbx_description
1 polymer ?
#
loop_
_entity_poly.entity_id
_entity_poly.type
_entity_poly.pdbx_seq_one_letter_code
_entity_poly.pdbx_strand_id
1 'polypeptide(L)'
;MAIFEGYERRIDKINAELAKYGISAVGIRGTIDNDIACSHYSIGFDTAANTAIEAIDKLSDTMQSHQRTSVVEIMGRNAGHLAVYVGISVGATAIILPERPFDFEKDVVEHIRE
;
A
#
# COMPACT_ATOMS: atom_id res chain seq x y z
N MET A 1 -3.61 -10.83 25.53
CA MET A 1 -3.38 -10.70 24.09
C MET A 1 -2.33 -9.61 23.89
N ALA A 2 -1.21 -9.93 23.27
CA ALA A 2 -0.18 -8.94 22.92
C ALA A 2 -0.25 -8.72 21.40
N ILE A 3 -0.23 -7.45 20.98
CA ILE A 3 -0.22 -7.07 19.57
C ILE A 3 1.14 -6.45 19.30
N PHE A 4 1.85 -6.97 18.31
CA PHE A 4 3.15 -6.48 17.90
C PHE A 4 3.07 -6.04 16.44
N GLU A 5 3.46 -4.81 16.19
CA GLU A 5 3.67 -4.29 14.84
C GLU A 5 5.10 -4.61 14.38
N GLY A 6 5.26 -5.16 13.21
CA GLY A 6 6.56 -5.35 12.60
C GLY A 6 6.77 -6.66 11.85
N TYR A 7 7.83 -6.68 11.10
CA TYR A 7 8.28 -7.65 10.11
C TYR A 7 8.10 -9.13 10.49
N GLU A 8 7.81 -9.99 9.49
CA GLU A 8 7.71 -11.47 9.59
C GLU A 8 8.72 -12.09 10.55
N ARG A 9 9.98 -11.68 10.46
CA ARG A 9 11.06 -12.19 11.33
C ARG A 9 10.87 -11.95 12.82
N ARG A 10 10.03 -10.98 13.22
CA ARG A 10 9.76 -10.72 14.64
C ARG A 10 8.69 -11.65 15.18
N ILE A 11 7.65 -11.92 14.39
CA ILE A 11 6.58 -12.85 14.78
C ILE A 11 7.15 -14.26 14.93
N ASP A 12 7.94 -14.72 13.97
CA ASP A 12 8.56 -16.04 14.04
C ASP A 12 9.52 -16.19 15.24
N LYS A 13 10.29 -15.14 15.52
CA LYS A 13 11.17 -15.13 16.71
C LYS A 13 10.39 -15.16 18.01
N ILE A 14 9.30 -14.40 18.11
CA ILE A 14 8.45 -14.37 19.29
C ILE A 14 7.77 -15.74 19.47
N ASN A 15 7.22 -16.32 18.39
CA ASN A 15 6.62 -17.64 18.44
C ASN A 15 7.62 -18.72 18.86
N ALA A 16 8.83 -18.70 18.33
CA ALA A 16 9.89 -19.63 18.70
C ALA A 16 10.33 -19.47 20.17
N GLU A 17 10.36 -18.23 20.64
CA GLU A 17 10.71 -17.97 22.04
C GLU A 17 9.60 -18.43 23.01
N LEU A 18 8.34 -18.14 22.71
CA LEU A 18 7.18 -18.58 23.50
C LEU A 18 7.07 -20.10 23.53
N ALA A 19 7.40 -20.78 22.45
CA ALA A 19 7.39 -22.25 22.39
C ALA A 19 8.37 -22.89 23.39
N LYS A 20 9.50 -22.25 23.71
CA LYS A 20 10.46 -22.73 24.74
C LYS A 20 9.83 -22.78 26.13
N TYR A 21 8.84 -21.96 26.37
CA TYR A 21 8.08 -21.91 27.64
C TYR A 21 6.80 -22.73 27.59
N GLY A 22 6.61 -23.57 26.56
CA GLY A 22 5.41 -24.37 26.39
C GLY A 22 4.15 -23.56 26.04
N ILE A 23 4.31 -22.32 25.58
CA ILE A 23 3.21 -21.44 25.20
C ILE A 23 2.99 -21.54 23.69
N SER A 24 1.81 -22.04 23.28
CA SER A 24 1.40 -22.03 21.89
C SER A 24 0.95 -20.64 21.48
N ALA A 25 1.50 -20.15 20.36
CA ALA A 25 1.19 -18.83 19.83
C ALA A 25 0.90 -18.90 18.33
N VAL A 26 -0.02 -18.04 17.88
CA VAL A 26 -0.36 -17.86 16.46
C VAL A 26 -0.13 -16.40 16.11
N GLY A 27 0.66 -16.17 15.07
CA GLY A 27 0.90 -14.85 14.51
C GLY A 27 -0.16 -14.48 13.48
N ILE A 28 -0.77 -13.30 13.64
CA ILE A 28 -1.70 -12.73 12.68
C ILE A 28 -1.01 -11.51 12.05
N ARG A 29 -0.91 -11.49 10.73
CA ARG A 29 -0.23 -10.43 9.99
C ARG A 29 -1.14 -9.22 9.82
N GLY A 30 -0.63 -8.04 10.14
CA GLY A 30 -1.34 -6.78 9.98
C GLY A 30 -0.40 -5.72 9.44
N THR A 31 -0.67 -5.24 8.22
CA THR A 31 0.03 -4.13 7.57
C THR A 31 -0.83 -3.62 6.41
N ILE A 32 -0.72 -2.34 6.11
CA ILE A 32 -1.40 -1.76 4.95
C ILE A 32 -0.65 -2.00 3.64
N ASP A 33 0.65 -2.36 3.69
CA ASP A 33 1.52 -2.45 2.52
C ASP A 33 1.30 -3.71 1.68
N ASN A 34 0.67 -4.72 2.26
CA ASN A 34 0.44 -6.04 1.64
C ASN A 34 1.71 -6.69 1.07
N ASP A 35 2.84 -6.47 1.73
CA ASP A 35 4.19 -6.88 1.30
C ASP A 35 4.69 -8.17 1.99
N ILE A 36 3.79 -8.91 2.65
CA ILE A 36 4.13 -10.12 3.38
C ILE A 36 3.88 -11.34 2.51
N ALA A 37 4.93 -12.09 2.22
CA ALA A 37 4.86 -13.33 1.45
C ALA A 37 3.93 -14.39 2.11
N CYS A 38 3.41 -15.31 1.30
CA CYS A 38 2.50 -16.38 1.72
C CYS A 38 1.14 -15.89 2.27
N SER A 39 0.75 -14.66 1.97
CA SER A 39 -0.56 -14.12 2.29
C SER A 39 -1.14 -13.41 1.08
N HIS A 40 -2.41 -13.63 0.75
CA HIS A 40 -3.08 -12.91 -0.33
C HIS A 40 -3.38 -11.46 0.06
N TYR A 41 -3.83 -11.27 1.30
CA TYR A 41 -4.14 -9.96 1.86
C TYR A 41 -3.64 -9.87 3.30
N SER A 42 -3.09 -8.73 3.65
CA SER A 42 -2.78 -8.36 5.03
C SER A 42 -3.94 -7.60 5.64
N ILE A 43 -4.15 -7.77 6.95
CA ILE A 43 -5.16 -7.02 7.69
C ILE A 43 -4.79 -5.54 7.66
N GLY A 44 -5.71 -4.71 7.14
CA GLY A 44 -5.53 -3.28 7.00
C GLY A 44 -5.36 -2.80 5.55
N PHE A 45 -4.95 -3.67 4.61
CA PHE A 45 -4.75 -3.29 3.21
C PHE A 45 -6.03 -2.77 2.56
N ASP A 46 -7.13 -3.54 2.61
CA ASP A 46 -8.41 -3.12 2.01
C ASP A 46 -8.94 -1.84 2.63
N THR A 47 -8.84 -1.69 3.95
CA THR A 47 -9.27 -0.47 4.63
C THR A 47 -8.46 0.73 4.18
N ALA A 48 -7.14 0.60 4.07
CA ALA A 48 -6.26 1.66 3.59
C ALA A 48 -6.55 2.01 2.12
N ALA A 49 -6.75 1.00 1.27
CA ALA A 49 -7.09 1.19 -0.13
C ALA A 49 -8.41 1.94 -0.30
N ASN A 50 -9.48 1.52 0.38
CA ASN A 50 -10.78 2.19 0.31
C ASN A 50 -10.71 3.62 0.85
N THR A 51 -9.97 3.87 1.92
CA THR A 51 -9.76 5.22 2.47
C THR A 51 -9.05 6.13 1.45
N ALA A 52 -8.03 5.60 0.78
CA ALA A 52 -7.30 6.36 -0.24
C ALA A 52 -8.17 6.64 -1.47
N ILE A 53 -8.94 5.66 -1.95
CA ILE A 53 -9.88 5.82 -3.07
C ILE A 53 -10.90 6.91 -2.75
N GLU A 54 -11.56 6.82 -1.59
CA GLU A 54 -12.56 7.83 -1.16
C GLU A 54 -11.95 9.24 -1.08
N ALA A 55 -10.74 9.37 -0.59
CA ALA A 55 -10.05 10.66 -0.51
C ALA A 55 -9.72 11.22 -1.89
N ILE A 56 -9.26 10.38 -2.82
CA ILE A 56 -8.91 10.77 -4.19
C ILE A 56 -10.16 11.15 -4.97
N ASP A 57 -11.26 10.40 -4.85
CA ASP A 57 -12.52 10.70 -5.51
C ASP A 57 -13.03 12.11 -5.12
N LYS A 58 -12.96 12.45 -3.84
CA LYS A 58 -13.34 13.81 -3.37
C LYS A 58 -12.45 14.91 -3.93
N LEU A 59 -11.16 14.61 -4.15
CA LEU A 59 -10.21 15.54 -4.77
C LEU A 59 -10.45 15.65 -6.29
N SER A 60 -10.79 14.55 -6.94
CA SER A 60 -10.96 14.45 -8.39
C SER A 60 -11.99 15.44 -8.91
N ASP A 61 -13.14 15.56 -8.26
CA ASP A 61 -14.19 16.52 -8.64
C ASP A 61 -13.67 17.97 -8.66
N THR A 62 -12.88 18.32 -7.65
CA THR A 62 -12.29 19.65 -7.55
C THR A 62 -11.19 19.86 -8.60
N MET A 63 -10.37 18.86 -8.84
CA MET A 63 -9.29 18.92 -9.83
C MET A 63 -9.84 19.08 -11.24
N GLN A 64 -10.88 18.32 -11.58
CA GLN A 64 -11.52 18.38 -12.88
C GLN A 64 -12.14 19.77 -13.13
N SER A 65 -12.82 20.34 -12.15
CA SER A 65 -13.44 21.67 -12.28
C SER A 65 -12.43 22.80 -12.46
N HIS A 66 -11.21 22.63 -11.90
CA HIS A 66 -10.13 23.61 -12.00
C HIS A 66 -9.11 23.31 -13.09
N GLN A 67 -9.28 22.24 -13.86
CA GLN A 67 -8.35 21.78 -14.90
C GLN A 67 -6.92 21.62 -14.36
N ARG A 68 -6.77 20.96 -13.22
CA ARG A 68 -5.49 20.76 -12.56
C ARG A 68 -5.12 19.28 -12.48
N THR A 69 -3.84 19.00 -12.64
CA THR A 69 -3.28 17.69 -12.33
C THR A 69 -2.94 17.63 -10.85
N SER A 70 -3.30 16.53 -10.19
CA SER A 70 -2.87 16.28 -8.82
C SER A 70 -1.84 15.16 -8.77
N VAL A 71 -0.90 15.29 -7.85
CA VAL A 71 0.06 14.26 -7.51
C VAL A 71 -0.27 13.76 -6.11
N VAL A 72 -0.59 12.49 -5.99
CA VAL A 72 -0.98 11.87 -4.71
C VAL A 72 0.07 10.86 -4.31
N GLU A 73 0.68 11.06 -3.16
CA GLU A 73 1.59 10.10 -2.55
C GLU A 73 0.81 9.14 -1.66
N ILE A 74 1.02 7.84 -1.88
CA ILE A 74 0.39 6.77 -1.10
C ILE A 74 1.48 6.00 -0.36
N MET A 75 1.19 5.62 0.87
CA MET A 75 2.09 4.81 1.68
C MET A 75 2.32 3.44 1.05
N GLY A 76 3.39 2.79 1.41
CA GLY A 76 3.77 1.46 0.91
C GLY A 76 5.27 1.21 1.04
N ARG A 77 6.04 2.24 1.42
CA ARG A 77 7.49 2.18 1.61
C ARG A 77 8.22 1.66 0.36
N ASN A 78 8.56 0.36 0.35
CA ASN A 78 9.25 -0.30 -0.77
C ASN A 78 8.31 -1.19 -1.58
N ALA A 79 7.01 -1.18 -1.30
CA ALA A 79 6.00 -1.99 -1.94
C ALA A 79 4.93 -1.11 -2.59
N GLY A 80 4.78 -1.22 -3.89
CA GLY A 80 3.82 -0.46 -4.68
C GLY A 80 2.41 -1.06 -4.73
N HIS A 81 2.12 -2.12 -3.97
CA HIS A 81 0.83 -2.81 -4.03
C HIS A 81 -0.37 -1.89 -3.80
N LEU A 82 -0.28 -1.05 -2.76
CA LEU A 82 -1.35 -0.11 -2.43
C LEU A 82 -1.51 0.96 -3.52
N ALA A 83 -0.39 1.49 -4.03
CA ALA A 83 -0.40 2.49 -5.10
C ALA A 83 -0.99 1.94 -6.41
N VAL A 84 -0.65 0.69 -6.78
CA VAL A 84 -1.23 0.03 -7.97
C VAL A 84 -2.73 -0.15 -7.78
N TYR A 85 -3.14 -0.72 -6.66
CA TYR A 85 -4.55 -1.02 -6.42
C TYR A 85 -5.41 0.24 -6.44
N VAL A 86 -4.99 1.26 -5.70
CA VAL A 86 -5.68 2.56 -5.65
C VAL A 86 -5.63 3.27 -6.99
N GLY A 87 -4.45 3.36 -7.61
CA GLY A 87 -4.27 4.07 -8.87
C GLY A 87 -5.12 3.50 -10.02
N ILE A 88 -5.21 2.18 -10.13
CA ILE A 88 -6.10 1.53 -11.11
C ILE A 88 -7.56 1.80 -10.77
N SER A 89 -7.94 1.73 -9.50
CA SER A 89 -9.33 1.91 -9.06
C SER A 89 -9.86 3.31 -9.34
N VAL A 90 -9.01 4.34 -9.22
CA VAL A 90 -9.39 5.74 -9.46
C VAL A 90 -9.10 6.21 -10.90
N GLY A 91 -8.57 5.35 -11.76
CA GLY A 91 -8.22 5.70 -13.14
C GLY A 91 -7.07 6.69 -13.24
N ALA A 92 -6.02 6.53 -12.41
CA ALA A 92 -4.87 7.41 -12.44
C ALA A 92 -4.16 7.35 -13.81
N THR A 93 -3.81 8.52 -14.36
CA THR A 93 -3.09 8.65 -15.64
C THR A 93 -1.71 8.00 -15.61
N ALA A 94 -1.00 8.10 -14.48
CA ALA A 94 0.29 7.46 -14.26
C ALA A 94 0.39 6.91 -12.84
N ILE A 95 1.05 5.76 -12.69
CA ILE A 95 1.31 5.11 -11.40
C ILE A 95 2.81 4.83 -11.31
N ILE A 96 3.47 5.49 -10.38
CA ILE A 96 4.91 5.33 -10.15
C ILE A 96 5.11 4.40 -8.96
N LEU A 97 5.95 3.39 -9.13
CA LEU A 97 6.18 2.34 -8.16
C LEU A 97 7.64 2.31 -7.70
N PRO A 98 7.90 2.02 -6.42
CA PRO A 98 9.27 1.93 -5.91
C PRO A 98 10.07 0.75 -6.48
N GLU A 99 9.41 -0.29 -6.99
CA GLU A 99 10.05 -1.48 -7.55
C GLU A 99 10.61 -1.28 -8.96
N ARG A 100 10.24 -0.19 -9.63
CA ARG A 100 10.63 0.08 -11.01
C ARG A 100 11.30 1.44 -11.14
N PRO A 101 12.44 1.54 -11.83
CA PRO A 101 12.94 2.84 -12.23
C PRO A 101 11.92 3.47 -13.19
N PHE A 102 11.71 4.78 -13.06
CA PHE A 102 10.82 5.53 -13.93
C PHE A 102 11.57 6.68 -14.62
N ASP A 103 11.12 7.02 -15.81
CA ASP A 103 11.57 8.19 -16.55
C ASP A 103 10.48 9.26 -16.48
N PHE A 104 10.79 10.39 -15.87
CA PHE A 104 9.79 11.43 -15.60
C PHE A 104 9.12 11.97 -16.87
N GLU A 105 9.88 12.12 -17.95
CA GLU A 105 9.32 12.63 -19.21
C GLU A 105 8.38 11.63 -19.84
N LYS A 106 8.81 10.36 -19.97
CA LYS A 106 8.04 9.31 -20.65
C LYS A 106 6.88 8.79 -19.82
N ASP A 107 7.13 8.54 -18.52
CA ASP A 107 6.15 7.84 -17.68
C ASP A 107 5.14 8.80 -17.03
N VAL A 108 5.41 10.13 -17.09
CA VAL A 108 4.53 11.12 -16.47
C VAL A 108 4.12 12.21 -17.46
N VAL A 109 5.10 12.94 -18.01
CA VAL A 109 4.80 14.17 -18.78
C VAL A 109 4.08 13.84 -20.09
N GLU A 110 4.51 12.82 -20.81
CA GLU A 110 3.85 12.40 -22.07
C GLU A 110 2.39 12.01 -21.82
N HIS A 111 2.11 11.26 -20.76
CA HIS A 111 0.75 10.82 -20.42
C HIS A 111 -0.19 11.95 -19.93
N ILE A 112 0.37 13.04 -19.40
CA ILE A 112 -0.44 14.21 -18.98
C ILE A 112 -0.77 15.12 -20.17
N ARG A 113 0.06 15.07 -21.24
CA ARG A 113 -0.14 15.91 -22.44
C ARG A 113 -1.15 15.36 -23.44
N GLU A 114 -1.49 14.07 -23.34
CA GLU A 114 -2.54 13.41 -24.12
C GLU A 114 -3.95 13.76 -23.60
#